data_3dc182c5bf7ebce091d326cfc5a78a1c
#
_entry.id   3dc182c5bf7ebce091d326cfc5a78a1c
#
_cell.length_a   1.000
_cell.length_b   1.000
_cell.length_c   1.000
_cell.angle_alpha   90.00
_cell.angle_beta   90.00
_cell.angle_gamma   90.00
#
_symmetry.space_group_name_H-M   'P 1'
#
loop_
_entity.id
_entity.type
_entity.pdbx_description
1 polymer ?
#
loop_
_entity_poly.entity_id
_entity_poly.type
_entity_poly.pdbx_seq_one_letter_code
_entity_poly.pdbx_strand_id
1 'polypeptide(L)'
;MHEKGVRNLFLFEKVPDTFFRALPCLSRAVFLLFLSVLLIIPGINHSAEAECLTRGTGDLGIVIERASGSVQVVDTTARSSLFRIKGLGDLSHASAVFSRDARYAYIFGRDGGLSKIDLLCGSLVRRVVQAGNSIGGAISQDGSLVAVSNYTPGGVKIFDADSLEQVADLPASDDEGNLSKVVGLVDAPGQRFVYTLYDAGEIRSVDMRDPARPEVQRYRDIGRLPYDALITPDGRYYIAGLFGEDGLAMLDLWRPQKGVQRILDNYGKGEESLPVYKMPHLEGWAMAGRLAFLPAVGHHEVLVVDSDNWKEVGRIAVHGQPVFVEAQPGGRQVWVNFAHPLNDTVQVIDTQSLQVIHTFKPGKAVLHMEFSPRGEVVWISVRDDDVVQVYDTTRFTRLAELPAEKPSGIFFTARAHRTGL
;
A
#
# COMPACT_ATOMS: atom_id res chain seq x y z
N MET A 1 -1.53 52.07 17.80
CA MET A 1 -0.38 53.00 17.83
C MET A 1 0.72 52.42 16.95
N HIS A 2 0.92 53.16 15.86
CA HIS A 2 2.05 53.18 14.93
C HIS A 2 2.40 51.98 14.06
N GLU A 3 1.89 52.12 12.85
CA GLU A 3 2.50 51.69 11.59
C GLU A 3 3.95 52.15 11.44
N LYS A 4 4.72 51.37 10.68
CA LYS A 4 5.66 51.88 9.67
C LYS A 4 5.94 50.86 8.58
N GLY A 5 5.44 51.17 7.40
CA GLY A 5 5.77 50.48 6.14
C GLY A 5 7.14 50.92 5.61
N VAL A 6 7.75 50.07 4.85
CA VAL A 6 8.90 50.41 3.98
C VAL A 6 8.56 50.01 2.56
N ARG A 7 8.37 51.01 1.71
CA ARG A 7 8.34 50.90 0.24
C ARG A 7 9.78 50.88 -0.27
N ASN A 8 10.15 49.86 -1.04
CA ASN A 8 11.34 49.94 -1.88
C ASN A 8 10.96 50.25 -3.32
N LEU A 9 11.45 51.42 -3.76
CA LEU A 9 11.34 52.00 -5.08
C LEU A 9 12.46 51.41 -5.96
N PHE A 10 12.11 50.78 -7.06
CA PHE A 10 13.11 50.42 -8.10
C PHE A 10 13.26 51.62 -9.07
N LEU A 11 14.45 52.20 -9.10
CA LEU A 11 14.88 53.19 -10.08
C LEU A 11 15.32 52.47 -11.37
N PHE A 12 14.69 52.84 -12.47
CA PHE A 12 15.19 52.51 -13.82
C PHE A 12 16.25 53.53 -14.21
N GLU A 13 17.49 53.10 -14.34
CA GLU A 13 18.54 53.88 -15.02
C GLU A 13 18.42 53.74 -16.53
N LYS A 14 18.35 54.89 -17.20
CA LYS A 14 18.36 55.01 -18.67
C LYS A 14 19.79 54.82 -19.21
N VAL A 15 19.95 53.90 -20.12
CA VAL A 15 21.15 53.74 -20.94
C VAL A 15 21.14 54.80 -22.06
N PRO A 16 22.25 55.54 -22.30
CA PRO A 16 22.27 56.57 -23.32
C PRO A 16 22.39 56.00 -24.74
N ASP A 17 21.61 56.57 -25.65
CA ASP A 17 21.60 56.33 -27.11
C ASP A 17 22.83 56.96 -27.80
N THR A 18 23.99 56.37 -27.69
CA THR A 18 25.14 56.81 -28.54
C THR A 18 26.09 55.67 -28.86
N PHE A 19 25.67 54.69 -29.64
CA PHE A 19 26.60 53.73 -30.24
C PHE A 19 26.12 53.16 -31.60
N PHE A 20 25.45 53.95 -32.45
CA PHE A 20 25.12 53.51 -33.81
C PHE A 20 25.41 54.62 -34.83
N ARG A 21 26.70 54.90 -35.03
CA ARG A 21 27.15 55.55 -36.32
C ARG A 21 28.52 55.01 -36.66
N ALA A 22 28.58 54.48 -37.90
CA ALA A 22 29.73 54.09 -38.67
C ALA A 22 30.11 52.61 -38.73
N LEU A 23 29.42 51.87 -39.61
CA LEU A 23 30.01 50.71 -40.28
C LEU A 23 29.49 50.67 -41.72
N PRO A 24 30.37 50.48 -42.73
CA PRO A 24 30.02 50.66 -44.15
C PRO A 24 29.24 49.47 -44.72
N CYS A 25 28.50 49.71 -45.76
CA CYS A 25 27.42 48.97 -46.41
C CYS A 25 27.74 47.57 -47.00
N LEU A 26 28.83 46.90 -46.64
CA LEU A 26 29.19 45.59 -47.23
C LEU A 26 29.04 44.38 -46.31
N SER A 27 28.60 44.54 -45.08
CA SER A 27 28.49 43.41 -44.16
C SER A 27 27.04 42.93 -43.90
N ARG A 28 26.03 43.63 -44.45
CA ARG A 28 24.61 43.25 -44.18
C ARG A 28 24.14 41.99 -44.89
N ALA A 29 24.72 41.63 -46.01
CA ALA A 29 24.31 40.43 -46.75
C ALA A 29 24.92 39.14 -46.17
N VAL A 30 26.11 39.20 -45.56
CA VAL A 30 26.77 38.02 -44.95
C VAL A 30 26.20 37.73 -43.56
N PHE A 31 25.76 38.77 -42.81
CA PHE A 31 25.21 38.58 -41.47
C PHE A 31 23.78 37.99 -41.50
N LEU A 32 22.99 38.27 -42.54
CA LEU A 32 21.67 37.70 -42.76
C LEU A 32 21.75 36.23 -43.23
N LEU A 33 22.83 35.81 -43.92
CA LEU A 33 23.01 34.42 -44.30
C LEU A 33 23.48 33.55 -43.12
N PHE A 34 24.19 34.08 -42.12
CA PHE A 34 24.58 33.36 -40.93
C PHE A 34 23.42 33.25 -39.90
N LEU A 35 22.50 34.22 -39.86
CA LEU A 35 21.36 34.19 -38.99
C LEU A 35 20.26 33.23 -39.49
N SER A 36 20.20 32.99 -40.81
CA SER A 36 19.20 32.04 -41.38
C SER A 36 19.66 30.58 -41.35
N VAL A 37 20.95 30.30 -41.14
CA VAL A 37 21.45 28.93 -40.98
C VAL A 37 21.39 28.46 -39.50
N LEU A 38 21.32 29.38 -38.51
CA LEU A 38 21.19 29.02 -37.09
C LEU A 38 19.76 28.71 -36.65
N LEU A 39 18.76 28.89 -37.53
CA LEU A 39 17.34 28.69 -37.23
C LEU A 39 16.76 27.35 -37.74
N ILE A 40 17.58 26.49 -38.33
CA ILE A 40 17.15 25.13 -38.74
C ILE A 40 18.11 24.09 -38.12
N ILE A 41 18.27 24.13 -36.82
CA ILE A 41 18.50 22.92 -36.06
C ILE A 41 17.11 22.51 -35.57
N PRO A 42 16.49 21.44 -36.10
CA PRO A 42 15.35 20.88 -35.44
C PRO A 42 15.86 20.52 -34.05
N GLY A 43 15.25 21.10 -33.02
CA GLY A 43 15.45 20.68 -31.65
C GLY A 43 15.11 19.20 -31.60
N ILE A 44 16.13 18.37 -31.67
CA ILE A 44 16.02 16.97 -31.28
C ILE A 44 15.80 17.04 -29.76
N ASN A 45 14.55 17.28 -29.36
CA ASN A 45 14.09 16.85 -28.07
C ASN A 45 14.22 15.33 -28.07
N HIS A 46 15.42 14.83 -27.83
CA HIS A 46 15.56 13.53 -27.25
C HIS A 46 15.04 13.70 -25.82
N SER A 47 13.71 13.53 -25.64
CA SER A 47 13.26 12.88 -24.43
C SER A 47 14.04 11.55 -24.44
N ALA A 48 15.05 11.43 -23.61
CA ALA A 48 15.66 10.15 -23.32
C ALA A 48 14.49 9.29 -22.80
N GLU A 49 13.90 8.46 -23.68
CA GLU A 49 13.09 7.35 -23.23
C GLU A 49 13.99 6.58 -22.26
N ALA A 50 13.59 6.54 -21.00
CA ALA A 50 14.32 5.79 -20.01
C ALA A 50 14.38 4.35 -20.53
N GLU A 51 15.60 3.87 -20.82
CA GLU A 51 15.81 2.53 -21.35
C GLU A 51 15.29 1.53 -20.31
N CYS A 52 14.23 0.79 -20.65
CA CYS A 52 13.63 -0.17 -19.74
C CYS A 52 14.61 -1.32 -19.49
N LEU A 53 14.65 -1.81 -18.28
CA LEU A 53 15.48 -2.95 -17.91
C LEU A 53 15.04 -4.21 -18.68
N THR A 54 16.00 -4.91 -19.26
CA THR A 54 15.77 -6.22 -19.92
C THR A 54 16.04 -7.33 -18.89
N ARG A 55 15.04 -7.62 -18.05
CA ARG A 55 15.11 -8.65 -17.01
C ARG A 55 13.74 -9.21 -16.66
N GLY A 56 13.71 -10.30 -15.90
CA GLY A 56 12.49 -10.80 -15.26
C GLY A 56 12.01 -9.90 -14.12
N THR A 57 10.77 -10.06 -13.74
CA THR A 57 10.09 -9.25 -12.70
C THR A 57 9.95 -9.97 -11.35
N GLY A 58 10.26 -11.27 -11.29
CA GLY A 58 9.97 -12.11 -10.11
C GLY A 58 10.76 -11.78 -8.84
N ASP A 59 11.82 -10.98 -8.96
CA ASP A 59 12.65 -10.50 -7.86
C ASP A 59 12.62 -8.99 -7.70
N LEU A 60 11.58 -8.34 -8.23
CA LEU A 60 11.31 -6.93 -8.01
C LEU A 60 10.40 -6.69 -6.81
N GLY A 61 10.45 -5.48 -6.31
CA GLY A 61 9.58 -5.00 -5.26
C GLY A 61 9.52 -3.48 -5.25
N ILE A 62 8.67 -2.95 -4.38
CA ILE A 62 8.58 -1.52 -4.13
C ILE A 62 8.66 -1.22 -2.65
N VAL A 63 9.23 -0.07 -2.31
CA VAL A 63 9.25 0.54 -0.98
C VAL A 63 8.53 1.88 -1.07
N ILE A 64 7.50 2.06 -0.26
CA ILE A 64 6.75 3.32 -0.16
C ILE A 64 7.56 4.33 0.66
N GLU A 65 7.84 5.50 0.11
CA GLU A 65 8.50 6.63 0.77
C GLU A 65 7.47 7.72 1.10
N ARG A 66 6.97 7.72 2.33
CA ARG A 66 5.84 8.54 2.77
C ARG A 66 6.13 10.04 2.73
N ALA A 67 7.36 10.43 3.07
CA ALA A 67 7.72 11.85 3.23
C ALA A 67 7.77 12.59 1.89
N SER A 68 8.17 11.89 0.82
CA SER A 68 8.39 12.48 -0.50
C SER A 68 7.28 12.18 -1.51
N GLY A 69 6.30 11.33 -1.15
CA GLY A 69 5.29 10.89 -2.11
C GLY A 69 5.91 10.15 -3.30
N SER A 70 6.89 9.30 -3.01
CA SER A 70 7.62 8.49 -3.99
C SER A 70 7.64 7.02 -3.61
N VAL A 71 8.03 6.18 -4.55
CA VAL A 71 8.36 4.78 -4.31
C VAL A 71 9.74 4.46 -4.88
N GLN A 72 10.47 3.60 -4.19
CA GLN A 72 11.65 2.95 -4.76
C GLN A 72 11.24 1.63 -5.37
N VAL A 73 11.68 1.36 -6.61
CA VAL A 73 11.69 0.02 -7.18
C VAL A 73 12.99 -0.65 -6.75
N VAL A 74 12.90 -1.83 -6.17
CA VAL A 74 14.05 -2.55 -5.60
C VAL A 74 14.23 -3.91 -6.26
N ASP A 75 15.50 -4.34 -6.34
CA ASP A 75 15.91 -5.70 -6.62
C ASP A 75 16.06 -6.45 -5.31
N THR A 76 15.22 -7.46 -5.07
CA THR A 76 15.21 -8.21 -3.81
C THR A 76 16.35 -9.21 -3.70
N THR A 77 16.90 -9.67 -4.82
CA THR A 77 18.06 -10.55 -4.89
C THR A 77 19.37 -9.80 -4.67
N ALA A 78 19.56 -8.70 -5.41
CA ALA A 78 20.74 -7.84 -5.25
C ALA A 78 20.66 -6.95 -4.00
N ARG A 79 19.49 -6.82 -3.37
CA ARG A 79 19.21 -5.96 -2.21
C ARG A 79 19.62 -4.50 -2.48
N SER A 80 19.15 -3.98 -3.60
CA SER A 80 19.51 -2.64 -4.07
C SER A 80 18.31 -1.90 -4.63
N SER A 81 18.37 -0.56 -4.59
CA SER A 81 17.41 0.30 -5.26
C SER A 81 17.76 0.40 -6.74
N LEU A 82 16.76 0.24 -7.61
CA LEU A 82 16.90 0.38 -9.07
C LEU A 82 16.44 1.74 -9.54
N PHE A 83 15.26 2.17 -9.11
CA PHE A 83 14.63 3.43 -9.51
C PHE A 83 13.94 4.08 -8.32
N ARG A 84 13.78 5.41 -8.40
CA ARG A 84 12.90 6.17 -7.51
C ARG A 84 11.89 6.95 -8.35
N ILE A 85 10.61 6.63 -8.20
CA ILE A 85 9.51 7.23 -8.94
C ILE A 85 8.82 8.24 -8.03
N LYS A 86 8.78 9.50 -8.43
CA LYS A 86 8.21 10.63 -7.68
C LYS A 86 6.87 11.09 -8.25
N GLY A 87 6.18 11.98 -7.52
CA GLY A 87 4.94 12.60 -8.01
C GLY A 87 3.70 11.74 -7.80
N LEU A 88 3.72 10.80 -6.85
CA LEU A 88 2.61 9.90 -6.57
C LEU A 88 1.60 10.46 -5.56
N GLY A 89 1.77 11.71 -5.12
CA GLY A 89 0.87 12.40 -4.20
C GLY A 89 1.11 12.04 -2.74
N ASP A 90 0.05 12.06 -1.92
CA ASP A 90 0.15 11.74 -0.49
C ASP A 90 0.19 10.23 -0.27
N LEU A 91 1.36 9.71 0.07
CA LEU A 91 1.59 8.31 0.42
C LEU A 91 1.70 8.08 1.95
N SER A 92 1.18 8.97 2.76
CA SER A 92 1.22 8.85 4.23
C SER A 92 0.48 7.60 4.75
N HIS A 93 -0.46 7.10 3.97
CA HIS A 93 -1.08 5.79 4.13
C HIS A 93 -1.32 5.23 2.73
N ALA A 94 -0.43 4.38 2.28
CA ALA A 94 -0.46 3.84 0.93
C ALA A 94 -0.24 2.32 0.94
N SER A 95 -0.92 1.66 0.01
CA SER A 95 -0.73 0.25 -0.31
C SER A 95 -0.52 0.06 -1.80
N ALA A 96 -0.20 -1.16 -2.21
CA ALA A 96 0.03 -1.47 -3.60
C ALA A 96 -0.37 -2.90 -3.95
N VAL A 97 -0.82 -3.08 -5.20
CA VAL A 97 -1.01 -4.39 -5.83
C VAL A 97 -0.26 -4.43 -7.15
N PHE A 98 -0.08 -5.62 -7.72
CA PHE A 98 0.68 -5.82 -8.95
C PHE A 98 -0.18 -6.41 -10.06
N SER A 99 0.13 -6.04 -11.32
CA SER A 99 -0.40 -6.75 -12.49
C SER A 99 0.01 -8.24 -12.46
N ARG A 100 -0.76 -9.09 -13.10
CA ARG A 100 -0.52 -10.55 -13.08
C ARG A 100 0.81 -10.96 -13.73
N ASP A 101 1.33 -10.16 -14.67
CA ASP A 101 2.69 -10.30 -15.22
C ASP A 101 3.80 -9.70 -14.35
N ALA A 102 3.42 -9.12 -13.21
CA ALA A 102 4.31 -8.47 -12.25
C ALA A 102 5.16 -7.31 -12.84
N ARG A 103 4.74 -6.74 -13.98
CA ARG A 103 5.40 -5.60 -14.61
C ARG A 103 4.95 -4.27 -14.04
N TYR A 104 3.66 -4.14 -13.74
CA TYR A 104 3.09 -2.89 -13.24
C TYR A 104 2.73 -3.01 -11.76
N ALA A 105 2.93 -1.92 -11.03
CA ALA A 105 2.36 -1.76 -9.70
C ALA A 105 1.31 -0.64 -9.71
N TYR A 106 0.22 -0.87 -8.97
CA TYR A 106 -0.86 0.08 -8.75
C TYR A 106 -0.76 0.58 -7.31
N ILE A 107 -0.48 1.86 -7.15
CA ILE A 107 -0.25 2.49 -5.84
C ILE A 107 -1.50 3.28 -5.47
N PHE A 108 -2.02 3.03 -4.28
CA PHE A 108 -3.19 3.70 -3.71
C PHE A 108 -2.72 4.76 -2.72
N GLY A 109 -2.89 6.04 -3.08
CA GLY A 109 -2.50 7.17 -2.24
C GLY A 109 -3.64 7.67 -1.37
N ARG A 110 -3.30 8.21 -0.20
CA ARG A 110 -4.27 8.76 0.75
C ARG A 110 -5.09 9.93 0.19
N ASP A 111 -4.55 10.68 -0.74
CA ASP A 111 -5.21 11.79 -1.44
C ASP A 111 -6.24 11.35 -2.49
N GLY A 112 -6.61 10.08 -2.51
CA GLY A 112 -7.49 9.50 -3.53
C GLY A 112 -6.79 9.17 -4.85
N GLY A 113 -5.46 9.24 -4.88
CA GLY A 113 -4.66 8.93 -6.05
C GLY A 113 -4.55 7.43 -6.30
N LEU A 114 -4.79 7.01 -7.55
CA LEU A 114 -4.43 5.72 -8.11
C LEU A 114 -3.34 5.93 -9.15
N SER A 115 -2.16 5.36 -8.93
CA SER A 115 -1.00 5.49 -9.82
C SER A 115 -0.59 4.13 -10.38
N LYS A 116 -0.46 4.01 -11.69
CA LYS A 116 0.14 2.85 -12.39
C LYS A 116 1.59 3.17 -12.72
N ILE A 117 2.52 2.36 -12.23
CA ILE A 117 3.95 2.51 -12.49
C ILE A 117 4.49 1.29 -13.23
N ASP A 118 5.45 1.49 -14.13
CA ASP A 118 6.19 0.43 -14.81
C ASP A 118 7.48 0.14 -14.06
N LEU A 119 7.60 -1.08 -13.51
CA LEU A 119 8.73 -1.49 -12.68
C LEU A 119 10.01 -1.70 -13.49
N LEU A 120 9.90 -2.05 -14.77
CA LEU A 120 11.06 -2.26 -15.65
C LEU A 120 11.60 -0.95 -16.22
N CYS A 121 10.71 0.03 -16.47
CA CYS A 121 11.10 1.33 -17.00
C CYS A 121 11.34 2.37 -15.89
N GLY A 122 10.99 2.06 -14.63
CA GLY A 122 11.14 2.99 -13.51
C GLY A 122 10.33 4.28 -13.70
N SER A 123 9.12 4.19 -14.29
CA SER A 123 8.34 5.36 -14.70
C SER A 123 6.89 5.31 -14.24
N LEU A 124 6.33 6.50 -14.01
CA LEU A 124 4.89 6.68 -13.82
C LEU A 124 4.18 6.59 -15.18
N VAL A 125 3.34 5.57 -15.35
CA VAL A 125 2.55 5.39 -16.58
C VAL A 125 1.34 6.33 -16.59
N ARG A 126 0.56 6.30 -15.51
CA ARG A 126 -0.64 7.13 -15.35
C ARG A 126 -0.97 7.32 -13.88
N ARG A 127 -1.53 8.48 -13.56
CA ARG A 127 -2.11 8.75 -12.24
C ARG A 127 -3.47 9.42 -12.40
N VAL A 128 -4.45 8.94 -11.66
CA VAL A 128 -5.79 9.53 -11.55
C VAL A 128 -6.08 9.85 -10.08
N VAL A 129 -6.73 10.98 -9.82
CA VAL A 129 -7.25 11.30 -8.48
C VAL A 129 -8.75 11.10 -8.53
N GLN A 130 -9.25 10.08 -7.84
CA GLN A 130 -10.61 9.59 -8.03
C GLN A 130 -11.54 9.88 -6.83
N ALA A 131 -10.98 10.28 -5.69
CA ALA A 131 -11.72 10.62 -4.47
C ALA A 131 -10.93 11.63 -3.62
N GLY A 132 -11.45 12.00 -2.47
CA GLY A 132 -10.78 12.91 -1.53
C GLY A 132 -9.87 12.18 -0.52
N ASN A 133 -10.14 10.91 -0.23
CA ASN A 133 -9.36 10.12 0.71
C ASN A 133 -9.57 8.63 0.43
N SER A 134 -8.51 7.93 0.05
CA SER A 134 -8.50 6.47 -0.14
C SER A 134 -7.68 5.78 0.93
N ILE A 135 -7.91 4.48 1.11
CA ILE A 135 -7.19 3.68 2.12
C ILE A 135 -6.43 2.52 1.49
N GLY A 136 -6.89 1.98 0.39
CA GLY A 136 -6.27 0.85 -0.27
C GLY A 136 -7.06 0.41 -1.50
N GLY A 137 -6.68 -0.72 -2.06
CA GLY A 137 -7.35 -1.29 -3.21
C GLY A 137 -6.95 -2.73 -3.46
N ALA A 138 -7.57 -3.31 -4.47
CA ALA A 138 -7.36 -4.69 -4.89
C ALA A 138 -7.33 -4.78 -6.43
N ILE A 139 -6.76 -5.86 -6.95
CA ILE A 139 -6.78 -6.18 -8.38
C ILE A 139 -7.55 -7.47 -8.60
N SER A 140 -8.43 -7.52 -9.62
CA SER A 140 -9.22 -8.71 -9.92
C SER A 140 -8.35 -9.94 -10.23
N GLN A 141 -8.93 -11.13 -10.08
CA GLN A 141 -8.21 -12.40 -10.26
C GLN A 141 -7.56 -12.54 -11.64
N ASP A 142 -8.21 -12.01 -12.68
CA ASP A 142 -7.68 -11.99 -14.06
C ASP A 142 -6.74 -10.80 -14.34
N GLY A 143 -6.63 -9.87 -13.40
CA GLY A 143 -5.79 -8.67 -13.54
C GLY A 143 -6.40 -7.55 -14.39
N SER A 144 -7.65 -7.68 -14.83
CA SER A 144 -8.28 -6.71 -15.73
C SER A 144 -8.85 -5.47 -15.04
N LEU A 145 -9.17 -5.56 -13.73
CA LEU A 145 -9.83 -4.52 -12.96
C LEU A 145 -9.03 -4.15 -11.69
N VAL A 146 -8.95 -2.86 -11.40
CA VAL A 146 -8.41 -2.35 -10.13
C VAL A 146 -9.52 -1.64 -9.37
N ALA A 147 -9.77 -2.07 -8.14
CA ALA A 147 -10.74 -1.47 -7.23
C ALA A 147 -10.04 -0.59 -6.19
N VAL A 148 -10.62 0.57 -5.87
CA VAL A 148 -10.11 1.52 -4.87
C VAL A 148 -11.16 1.74 -3.80
N SER A 149 -10.81 1.51 -2.54
CA SER A 149 -11.66 1.78 -1.38
C SER A 149 -11.49 3.21 -0.88
N ASN A 150 -12.59 3.87 -0.55
CA ASN A 150 -12.62 5.27 -0.19
C ASN A 150 -13.21 5.52 1.21
N TYR A 151 -12.56 6.42 1.96
CA TYR A 151 -13.12 6.98 3.18
C TYR A 151 -14.05 8.16 2.88
N THR A 152 -13.69 8.98 1.90
CA THR A 152 -14.44 10.17 1.53
C THR A 152 -14.53 10.28 0.02
N PRO A 153 -15.73 10.25 -0.55
CA PRO A 153 -17.06 10.24 0.11
C PRO A 153 -17.51 8.87 0.64
N GLY A 154 -16.69 7.84 0.59
CA GLY A 154 -17.02 6.43 0.77
C GLY A 154 -17.15 5.72 -0.58
N GLY A 155 -17.47 4.42 -0.57
CA GLY A 155 -17.67 3.63 -1.77
C GLY A 155 -16.39 3.00 -2.33
N VAL A 156 -16.61 2.22 -3.39
CA VAL A 156 -15.54 1.60 -4.18
C VAL A 156 -15.66 2.06 -5.61
N LYS A 157 -14.55 2.55 -6.17
CA LYS A 157 -14.46 2.83 -7.60
C LYS A 157 -13.60 1.80 -8.28
N ILE A 158 -14.05 1.34 -9.45
CA ILE A 158 -13.40 0.29 -10.22
C ILE A 158 -12.93 0.85 -11.54
N PHE A 159 -11.70 0.51 -11.88
CA PHE A 159 -10.96 0.98 -13.04
C PHE A 159 -10.51 -0.19 -13.90
N ASP A 160 -10.51 0.02 -15.20
CA ASP A 160 -9.75 -0.83 -16.11
C ASP A 160 -8.26 -0.76 -15.78
N ALA A 161 -7.62 -1.91 -15.63
CA ALA A 161 -6.24 -1.97 -15.15
C ALA A 161 -5.23 -1.44 -16.17
N ASP A 162 -5.54 -1.47 -17.47
CA ASP A 162 -4.62 -0.98 -18.50
C ASP A 162 -4.70 0.51 -18.66
N SER A 163 -5.91 1.04 -18.84
CA SER A 163 -6.13 2.45 -19.15
C SER A 163 -6.30 3.34 -17.92
N LEU A 164 -6.62 2.79 -16.74
CA LEU A 164 -7.12 3.51 -15.56
C LEU A 164 -8.35 4.36 -15.87
N GLU A 165 -9.19 3.94 -16.79
CA GLU A 165 -10.52 4.52 -16.99
C GLU A 165 -11.50 3.90 -15.99
N GLN A 166 -12.37 4.73 -15.40
CA GLN A 166 -13.35 4.25 -14.44
C GLN A 166 -14.45 3.47 -15.16
N VAL A 167 -14.68 2.21 -14.75
CA VAL A 167 -15.69 1.31 -15.33
C VAL A 167 -16.92 1.15 -14.43
N ALA A 168 -16.78 1.34 -13.10
CA ALA A 168 -17.90 1.29 -12.18
C ALA A 168 -17.69 2.24 -10.98
N ASP A 169 -18.81 2.67 -10.37
CA ASP A 169 -18.85 3.39 -9.12
C ASP A 169 -19.89 2.72 -8.20
N LEU A 170 -19.45 2.25 -7.05
CA LEU A 170 -20.24 1.49 -6.10
C LEU A 170 -20.40 2.30 -4.80
N PRO A 171 -21.48 3.08 -4.67
CA PRO A 171 -21.72 3.88 -3.46
C PRO A 171 -21.83 3.01 -2.22
N ALA A 172 -21.26 3.47 -1.11
CA ALA A 172 -21.37 2.82 0.19
C ALA A 172 -22.29 3.60 1.09
N SER A 173 -23.58 3.44 0.92
CA SER A 173 -24.62 3.98 1.82
C SER A 173 -25.33 2.84 2.56
N ASP A 174 -25.74 3.12 3.82
CA ASP A 174 -26.69 2.27 4.55
C ASP A 174 -28.12 2.40 3.95
N ASP A 175 -29.12 1.81 4.62
CA ASP A 175 -30.50 1.86 4.14
C ASP A 175 -31.17 3.22 4.37
N GLU A 176 -30.64 4.04 5.27
CA GLU A 176 -31.06 5.42 5.54
C GLU A 176 -30.37 6.43 4.59
N GLY A 177 -29.43 5.99 3.77
CA GLY A 177 -28.69 6.82 2.82
C GLY A 177 -27.44 7.50 3.42
N ASN A 178 -27.05 7.17 4.66
CA ASN A 178 -25.81 7.67 5.24
C ASN A 178 -24.60 7.00 4.58
N LEU A 179 -23.59 7.80 4.24
CA LEU A 179 -22.37 7.31 3.63
C LEU A 179 -21.47 6.62 4.67
N SER A 180 -20.88 5.52 4.28
CA SER A 180 -19.92 4.76 5.10
C SER A 180 -18.54 4.73 4.44
N LYS A 181 -17.51 4.77 5.27
CA LYS A 181 -16.14 4.45 4.84
C LYS A 181 -16.08 3.00 4.40
N VAL A 182 -15.34 2.75 3.33
CA VAL A 182 -15.05 1.39 2.87
C VAL A 182 -13.65 1.01 3.30
N VAL A 183 -13.54 -0.18 3.89
CA VAL A 183 -12.28 -0.78 4.36
C VAL A 183 -12.26 -2.27 4.06
N GLY A 184 -11.13 -2.93 4.29
CA GLY A 184 -11.00 -4.37 4.12
C GLY A 184 -11.33 -4.85 2.70
N LEU A 185 -11.01 -4.04 1.69
CA LEU A 185 -11.25 -4.39 0.28
C LEU A 185 -10.23 -5.41 -0.19
N VAL A 186 -10.73 -6.55 -0.65
CA VAL A 186 -9.94 -7.63 -1.25
C VAL A 186 -10.55 -8.13 -2.54
N ASP A 187 -9.75 -8.73 -3.40
CA ASP A 187 -10.23 -9.55 -4.49
C ASP A 187 -10.65 -10.95 -3.98
N ALA A 188 -11.59 -11.57 -4.66
CA ALA A 188 -12.09 -12.88 -4.30
C ALA A 188 -12.36 -13.74 -5.56
N PRO A 189 -12.36 -15.09 -5.44
CA PRO A 189 -12.60 -15.97 -6.57
C PRO A 189 -13.89 -15.67 -7.32
N GLY A 190 -13.85 -15.79 -8.66
CA GLY A 190 -15.00 -15.60 -9.54
C GLY A 190 -15.25 -14.14 -9.92
N GLN A 191 -14.18 -13.35 -10.11
CA GLN A 191 -14.24 -11.94 -10.49
C GLN A 191 -15.05 -11.10 -9.49
N ARG A 192 -14.77 -11.27 -8.21
CA ARG A 192 -15.45 -10.58 -7.14
C ARG A 192 -14.49 -9.67 -6.39
N PHE A 193 -15.08 -8.60 -5.83
CA PHE A 193 -14.48 -7.83 -4.74
C PHE A 193 -15.35 -7.96 -3.49
N VAL A 194 -14.70 -8.05 -2.32
CA VAL A 194 -15.39 -8.10 -1.03
C VAL A 194 -14.82 -7.01 -0.16
N TYR A 195 -15.67 -6.29 0.58
CA TYR A 195 -15.27 -5.20 1.45
C TYR A 195 -16.25 -4.97 2.59
N THR A 196 -15.81 -4.25 3.60
CA THR A 196 -16.63 -3.83 4.73
C THR A 196 -17.02 -2.36 4.65
N LEU A 197 -18.21 -2.04 5.18
CA LEU A 197 -18.67 -0.70 5.45
C LEU A 197 -18.50 -0.42 6.94
N TYR A 198 -17.53 0.43 7.26
CA TYR A 198 -17.11 0.71 8.64
C TYR A 198 -18.24 1.28 9.51
N ASP A 199 -18.90 2.33 9.02
CA ASP A 199 -19.92 3.04 9.78
C ASP A 199 -21.26 2.28 9.78
N ALA A 200 -21.55 1.52 8.71
CA ALA A 200 -22.78 0.77 8.54
C ALA A 200 -22.77 -0.64 9.19
N GLY A 201 -21.59 -1.17 9.58
CA GLY A 201 -21.51 -2.53 10.12
C GLY A 201 -21.92 -3.62 9.12
N GLU A 202 -21.42 -3.53 7.88
CA GLU A 202 -21.86 -4.34 6.76
C GLU A 202 -20.68 -4.95 5.99
N ILE A 203 -20.83 -6.16 5.45
CA ILE A 203 -19.99 -6.72 4.39
C ILE A 203 -20.74 -6.64 3.07
N ARG A 204 -20.05 -6.28 2.00
CA ARG A 204 -20.53 -6.37 0.62
C ARG A 204 -19.63 -7.25 -0.23
N SER A 205 -20.26 -8.11 -1.02
CA SER A 205 -19.60 -8.89 -2.08
C SER A 205 -20.15 -8.43 -3.41
N VAL A 206 -19.26 -8.07 -4.33
CA VAL A 206 -19.62 -7.53 -5.64
C VAL A 206 -19.10 -8.44 -6.73
N ASP A 207 -20.01 -8.94 -7.56
CA ASP A 207 -19.70 -9.72 -8.76
C ASP A 207 -19.41 -8.76 -9.91
N MET A 208 -18.23 -8.87 -10.51
CA MET A 208 -17.74 -8.01 -11.57
C MET A 208 -17.57 -8.76 -12.91
N ARG A 209 -18.22 -9.90 -13.08
CA ARG A 209 -18.18 -10.63 -14.38
C ARG A 209 -18.78 -9.80 -15.54
N ASP A 210 -19.72 -8.91 -15.22
CA ASP A 210 -20.20 -7.85 -16.12
C ASP A 210 -19.94 -6.49 -15.45
N PRO A 211 -18.80 -5.81 -15.74
CA PRO A 211 -18.48 -4.53 -15.11
C PRO A 211 -19.49 -3.40 -15.38
N ALA A 212 -20.28 -3.52 -16.46
CA ALA A 212 -21.36 -2.56 -16.77
C ALA A 212 -22.60 -2.76 -15.87
N ARG A 213 -22.74 -3.93 -15.26
CA ARG A 213 -23.87 -4.29 -14.38
C ARG A 213 -23.37 -5.08 -13.17
N PRO A 214 -22.61 -4.45 -12.24
CA PRO A 214 -22.11 -5.11 -11.05
C PRO A 214 -23.28 -5.57 -10.16
N GLU A 215 -23.20 -6.81 -9.67
CA GLU A 215 -24.18 -7.37 -8.76
C GLU A 215 -23.65 -7.31 -7.32
N VAL A 216 -24.36 -6.57 -6.44
CA VAL A 216 -23.96 -6.35 -5.05
C VAL A 216 -24.80 -7.21 -4.10
N GLN A 217 -24.14 -8.11 -3.37
CA GLN A 217 -24.74 -8.84 -2.25
C GLN A 217 -24.35 -8.18 -0.94
N ARG A 218 -25.33 -7.92 -0.07
CA ARG A 218 -25.16 -7.20 1.21
C ARG A 218 -25.39 -8.14 2.39
N TYR A 219 -24.49 -8.05 3.39
CA TYR A 219 -24.59 -8.75 4.68
C TYR A 219 -24.54 -7.70 5.77
N ARG A 220 -25.68 -7.47 6.43
CA ARG A 220 -25.89 -6.44 7.43
C ARG A 220 -25.65 -6.98 8.85
N ASP A 221 -25.54 -6.06 9.81
CA ASP A 221 -25.47 -6.37 11.25
C ASP A 221 -24.34 -7.35 11.62
N ILE A 222 -23.19 -7.19 10.93
CA ILE A 222 -22.05 -8.10 11.12
C ILE A 222 -21.25 -7.80 12.41
N GLY A 223 -21.51 -6.67 13.06
CA GLY A 223 -20.82 -6.16 14.22
C GLY A 223 -20.42 -4.69 14.07
N ARG A 224 -19.91 -4.11 15.17
CA ARG A 224 -19.61 -2.67 15.24
C ARG A 224 -18.25 -2.33 14.65
N LEU A 225 -18.24 -1.35 13.75
CA LEU A 225 -17.06 -0.78 13.15
C LEU A 225 -16.12 -1.85 12.54
N PRO A 226 -16.61 -2.70 11.61
CA PRO A 226 -15.74 -3.62 10.90
C PRO A 226 -14.66 -2.81 10.19
N TYR A 227 -13.39 -3.25 10.30
CA TYR A 227 -12.29 -2.50 9.75
C TYR A 227 -11.59 -3.29 8.65
N ASP A 228 -10.38 -3.72 8.88
CA ASP A 228 -9.66 -4.48 7.88
C ASP A 228 -10.19 -5.92 7.77
N ALA A 229 -9.91 -6.54 6.64
CA ALA A 229 -10.34 -7.90 6.38
C ALA A 229 -9.27 -8.68 5.61
N LEU A 230 -9.29 -9.97 5.83
CA LEU A 230 -8.47 -10.97 5.16
C LEU A 230 -9.35 -11.94 4.40
N ILE A 231 -8.86 -12.44 3.27
CA ILE A 231 -9.36 -13.66 2.66
C ILE A 231 -8.36 -14.80 2.89
N THR A 232 -8.87 -16.00 3.23
CA THR A 232 -8.00 -17.16 3.41
C THR A 232 -7.33 -17.55 2.08
N PRO A 233 -6.11 -18.16 2.09
CA PRO A 233 -5.37 -18.47 0.88
C PRO A 233 -6.11 -19.36 -0.13
N ASP A 234 -7.10 -20.14 0.32
CA ASP A 234 -7.99 -20.94 -0.52
C ASP A 234 -9.15 -20.12 -1.12
N GLY A 235 -9.24 -18.83 -0.83
CA GLY A 235 -10.30 -17.93 -1.29
C GLY A 235 -11.67 -18.20 -0.68
N ARG A 236 -11.75 -18.96 0.43
CA ARG A 236 -13.02 -19.38 0.98
C ARG A 236 -13.61 -18.44 2.02
N TYR A 237 -12.83 -18.05 3.02
CA TYR A 237 -13.33 -17.23 4.09
C TYR A 237 -12.85 -15.80 3.97
N TYR A 238 -13.79 -14.87 3.92
CA TYR A 238 -13.53 -13.46 4.15
C TYR A 238 -13.80 -13.17 5.62
N ILE A 239 -12.82 -12.62 6.33
CA ILE A 239 -12.87 -12.41 7.77
C ILE A 239 -12.56 -10.97 8.09
N ALA A 240 -13.51 -10.26 8.70
CA ALA A 240 -13.36 -8.86 9.07
C ALA A 240 -13.13 -8.71 10.58
N GLY A 241 -12.15 -7.90 10.96
CA GLY A 241 -11.94 -7.45 12.33
C GLY A 241 -12.98 -6.43 12.75
N LEU A 242 -13.32 -6.40 14.04
CA LEU A 242 -14.29 -5.46 14.58
C LEU A 242 -13.59 -4.47 15.52
N PHE A 243 -13.46 -3.23 15.07
CA PHE A 243 -12.80 -2.20 15.87
C PHE A 243 -13.67 -1.73 17.05
N GLY A 244 -14.99 -1.82 16.92
CA GLY A 244 -15.95 -1.37 17.92
C GLY A 244 -16.21 -2.36 19.05
N GLU A 245 -15.81 -3.63 18.91
CA GLU A 245 -16.07 -4.71 19.87
C GLU A 245 -15.09 -5.86 19.67
N ASP A 246 -15.05 -6.80 20.60
CA ASP A 246 -14.29 -8.04 20.45
C ASP A 246 -14.94 -8.99 19.44
N GLY A 247 -14.14 -9.89 18.88
CA GLY A 247 -14.57 -10.89 17.90
C GLY A 247 -14.34 -10.49 16.45
N LEU A 248 -14.61 -11.44 15.57
CA LEU A 248 -14.46 -11.30 14.12
C LEU A 248 -15.75 -11.68 13.40
N ALA A 249 -15.99 -11.09 12.24
CA ALA A 249 -17.09 -11.42 11.35
C ALA A 249 -16.57 -12.24 10.16
N MET A 250 -17.02 -13.48 10.00
CA MET A 250 -16.58 -14.42 8.98
C MET A 250 -17.68 -14.73 7.96
N LEU A 251 -17.40 -14.54 6.69
CA LEU A 251 -18.26 -14.92 5.57
C LEU A 251 -17.64 -16.08 4.79
N ASP A 252 -18.37 -17.22 4.70
CA ASP A 252 -17.97 -18.34 3.83
C ASP A 252 -18.40 -18.03 2.38
N LEU A 253 -17.44 -17.61 1.56
CA LEU A 253 -17.67 -17.24 0.14
C LEU A 253 -18.08 -18.45 -0.74
N TRP A 254 -17.82 -19.67 -0.29
CA TRP A 254 -18.28 -20.88 -0.96
C TRP A 254 -19.73 -21.23 -0.59
N ARG A 255 -20.21 -20.69 0.53
CA ARG A 255 -21.57 -20.91 1.03
C ARG A 255 -22.21 -19.61 1.54
N PRO A 256 -22.28 -18.57 0.68
CA PRO A 256 -22.67 -17.22 1.10
C PRO A 256 -24.10 -17.14 1.64
N GLN A 257 -24.95 -18.11 1.28
CA GLN A 257 -26.33 -18.21 1.77
C GLN A 257 -26.41 -18.51 3.28
N LYS A 258 -25.32 -18.93 3.93
CA LYS A 258 -25.27 -19.12 5.38
C LYS A 258 -25.17 -17.80 6.15
N GLY A 259 -24.90 -16.70 5.45
CA GLY A 259 -24.65 -15.41 6.06
C GLY A 259 -23.33 -15.34 6.80
N VAL A 260 -23.15 -14.25 7.54
CA VAL A 260 -21.95 -13.98 8.34
C VAL A 260 -22.07 -14.70 9.68
N GLN A 261 -20.97 -15.27 10.13
CA GLN A 261 -20.83 -15.93 11.41
C GLN A 261 -19.88 -15.15 12.31
N ARG A 262 -20.19 -15.06 13.60
CA ARG A 262 -19.27 -14.51 14.60
C ARG A 262 -18.33 -15.62 15.04
N ILE A 263 -17.04 -15.30 15.13
CA ILE A 263 -15.99 -16.17 15.65
C ILE A 263 -15.12 -15.42 16.64
N LEU A 264 -14.51 -16.12 17.57
CA LEU A 264 -13.55 -15.59 18.54
C LEU A 264 -14.11 -14.40 19.35
N ASP A 265 -15.26 -14.56 19.96
CA ASP A 265 -16.01 -13.48 20.64
C ASP A 265 -15.23 -12.74 21.75
N ASN A 266 -14.15 -13.33 22.28
CA ASN A 266 -13.30 -12.73 23.30
C ASN A 266 -11.97 -12.24 22.74
N TYR A 267 -11.90 -12.00 21.43
CA TYR A 267 -10.67 -11.61 20.75
C TYR A 267 -10.63 -10.12 20.42
N GLY A 268 -9.50 -9.52 20.68
CA GLY A 268 -8.99 -8.42 19.89
C GLY A 268 -8.88 -7.10 20.62
N LYS A 269 -9.98 -6.45 20.93
CA LYS A 269 -9.99 -5.07 21.40
C LYS A 269 -9.42 -4.92 22.81
N GLY A 270 -9.82 -5.75 23.76
CA GLY A 270 -9.44 -5.60 25.17
C GLY A 270 -9.88 -4.28 25.78
N GLU A 271 -9.31 -3.96 26.94
CA GLU A 271 -9.61 -2.74 27.72
C GLU A 271 -8.66 -1.57 27.40
N GLU A 272 -7.53 -1.83 26.72
CA GLU A 272 -6.55 -0.79 26.41
C GLU A 272 -7.03 0.18 25.33
N SER A 273 -6.59 1.42 25.44
CA SER A 273 -6.75 2.41 24.36
C SER A 273 -5.94 1.96 23.16
N LEU A 274 -6.63 1.68 22.06
CA LEU A 274 -5.97 1.33 20.81
C LEU A 274 -5.32 2.59 20.20
N PRO A 275 -4.16 2.45 19.55
CA PRO A 275 -3.51 3.56 18.87
C PRO A 275 -4.42 4.11 17.76
N VAL A 276 -4.69 5.41 17.78
CA VAL A 276 -5.62 6.09 16.84
C VAL A 276 -5.27 5.90 15.36
N TYR A 277 -4.00 5.64 15.06
CA TYR A 277 -3.47 5.48 13.70
C TYR A 277 -3.05 4.05 13.36
N LYS A 278 -3.30 3.12 14.27
CA LYS A 278 -2.96 1.70 14.08
C LYS A 278 -4.13 0.87 14.55
N MET A 279 -5.08 0.76 13.67
CA MET A 279 -6.16 -0.19 13.85
C MET A 279 -5.63 -1.62 13.65
N PRO A 280 -6.28 -2.64 14.22
CA PRO A 280 -5.90 -4.02 13.93
C PRO A 280 -6.08 -4.26 12.44
N HIS A 281 -5.00 -4.10 11.69
CA HIS A 281 -4.96 -4.43 10.28
C HIS A 281 -4.94 -5.93 10.14
N LEU A 282 -5.94 -6.48 9.51
CA LEU A 282 -5.97 -7.91 9.23
C LEU A 282 -5.01 -8.36 8.15
N GLU A 283 -4.50 -7.45 7.32
CA GLU A 283 -3.30 -7.71 6.52
C GLU A 283 -2.08 -8.04 7.41
N GLY A 284 -2.17 -7.77 8.70
CA GLY A 284 -1.21 -8.13 9.71
C GLY A 284 -1.44 -9.46 10.38
N TRP A 285 -2.27 -10.38 9.84
CA TRP A 285 -2.25 -11.75 10.38
C TRP A 285 -1.40 -12.68 9.51
N ALA A 286 -1.05 -13.80 10.11
CA ALA A 286 -0.25 -14.80 9.44
C ALA A 286 -0.97 -16.13 9.39
N MET A 287 -0.87 -16.83 8.25
CA MET A 287 -1.22 -18.23 8.11
C MET A 287 0.06 -19.06 8.01
N ALA A 288 0.26 -20.00 8.95
CA ALA A 288 1.35 -20.96 8.94
C ALA A 288 0.79 -22.39 8.95
N GLY A 289 0.64 -22.96 7.77
CA GLY A 289 -0.10 -24.20 7.59
C GLY A 289 -1.58 -24.00 7.95
N ARG A 290 -2.08 -24.79 8.91
CA ARG A 290 -3.47 -24.66 9.39
C ARG A 290 -3.62 -23.73 10.60
N LEU A 291 -2.53 -23.12 11.08
CA LEU A 291 -2.61 -22.17 12.19
C LEU A 291 -2.65 -20.74 11.66
N ALA A 292 -3.61 -19.98 12.16
CA ALA A 292 -3.68 -18.56 12.01
C ALA A 292 -3.12 -17.86 13.25
N PHE A 293 -2.28 -16.85 13.06
CA PHE A 293 -1.68 -16.03 14.11
C PHE A 293 -2.24 -14.62 13.99
N LEU A 294 -2.98 -14.18 15.00
CA LEU A 294 -3.74 -12.95 14.98
C LEU A 294 -3.24 -11.97 16.07
N PRO A 295 -2.98 -10.70 15.71
CA PRO A 295 -2.55 -9.71 16.69
C PRO A 295 -3.70 -9.31 17.62
N ALA A 296 -3.68 -9.74 18.88
CA ALA A 296 -4.61 -9.30 19.90
C ALA A 296 -4.12 -7.98 20.53
N VAL A 297 -4.34 -6.87 19.82
CA VAL A 297 -3.72 -5.57 20.07
C VAL A 297 -3.94 -5.08 21.51
N GLY A 298 -5.16 -5.17 22.01
CA GLY A 298 -5.51 -4.72 23.36
C GLY A 298 -5.10 -5.66 24.50
N HIS A 299 -4.48 -6.81 24.17
CA HIS A 299 -4.07 -7.82 25.14
C HIS A 299 -2.56 -8.08 25.18
N HIS A 300 -1.75 -7.44 24.31
CA HIS A 300 -0.32 -7.70 24.14
C HIS A 300 -0.01 -9.19 23.87
N GLU A 301 -0.82 -9.80 23.04
CA GLU A 301 -0.74 -11.23 22.72
C GLU A 301 -0.87 -11.46 21.22
N VAL A 302 -0.31 -12.55 20.75
CA VAL A 302 -0.65 -13.15 19.46
C VAL A 302 -1.53 -14.36 19.74
N LEU A 303 -2.76 -14.31 19.26
CA LEU A 303 -3.72 -15.41 19.36
C LEU A 303 -3.39 -16.45 18.28
N VAL A 304 -3.38 -17.71 18.64
CA VAL A 304 -3.18 -18.83 17.72
C VAL A 304 -4.48 -19.58 17.56
N VAL A 305 -4.93 -19.71 16.31
CA VAL A 305 -6.24 -20.26 15.94
C VAL A 305 -6.08 -21.39 14.95
N ASP A 306 -6.80 -22.48 15.14
CA ASP A 306 -6.92 -23.54 14.15
C ASP A 306 -7.94 -23.14 13.07
N SER A 307 -7.48 -22.96 11.84
CA SER A 307 -8.30 -22.50 10.71
C SER A 307 -9.32 -23.54 10.21
N ASP A 308 -9.20 -24.81 10.58
CA ASP A 308 -10.19 -25.82 10.22
C ASP A 308 -11.53 -25.62 10.93
N ASN A 309 -11.48 -25.05 12.13
CA ASN A 309 -12.67 -24.86 12.97
C ASN A 309 -12.79 -23.45 13.61
N TRP A 310 -11.82 -22.57 13.36
CA TRP A 310 -11.73 -21.20 13.89
C TRP A 310 -11.79 -21.11 15.42
N LYS A 311 -11.16 -22.09 16.08
CA LYS A 311 -11.04 -22.12 17.54
C LYS A 311 -9.64 -21.76 17.99
N GLU A 312 -9.58 -21.05 19.10
CA GLU A 312 -8.33 -20.75 19.79
C GLU A 312 -7.65 -22.06 20.23
N VAL A 313 -6.34 -22.16 19.95
CA VAL A 313 -5.48 -23.26 20.38
C VAL A 313 -4.33 -22.78 21.26
N GLY A 314 -4.07 -21.48 21.32
CA GLY A 314 -3.05 -20.90 22.18
C GLY A 314 -3.00 -19.39 22.14
N ARG A 315 -2.26 -18.83 23.09
CA ARG A 315 -1.93 -17.40 23.17
C ARG A 315 -0.44 -17.25 23.46
N ILE A 316 0.17 -16.29 22.83
CA ILE A 316 1.60 -16.01 22.98
C ILE A 316 1.75 -14.58 23.46
N ALA A 317 2.18 -14.40 24.70
CA ALA A 317 2.48 -13.08 25.24
C ALA A 317 3.65 -12.45 24.46
N VAL A 318 3.49 -11.18 24.08
CA VAL A 318 4.48 -10.45 23.28
C VAL A 318 4.83 -9.11 23.93
N HIS A 319 5.87 -8.45 23.38
CA HIS A 319 6.50 -7.26 23.96
C HIS A 319 5.57 -6.06 24.18
N GLY A 320 4.54 -5.91 23.36
CA GLY A 320 3.62 -4.77 23.40
C GLY A 320 2.39 -5.01 22.55
N GLN A 321 1.67 -3.96 22.19
CA GLN A 321 0.54 -4.06 21.27
C GLN A 321 1.01 -4.51 19.89
N PRO A 322 0.76 -5.77 19.46
CA PRO A 322 1.19 -6.27 18.16
C PRO A 322 0.40 -5.58 17.04
N VAL A 323 1.07 -5.22 15.94
CA VAL A 323 0.45 -4.52 14.80
C VAL A 323 0.41 -5.40 13.57
N PHE A 324 1.58 -5.86 13.12
CA PHE A 324 1.69 -6.81 12.03
C PHE A 324 2.25 -8.13 12.55
N VAL A 325 1.66 -9.20 12.08
CA VAL A 325 2.07 -10.56 12.35
C VAL A 325 2.28 -11.22 10.99
N GLU A 326 3.54 -11.43 10.60
CA GLU A 326 3.91 -11.88 9.26
C GLU A 326 4.49 -13.29 9.31
N ALA A 327 3.92 -14.22 8.51
CA ALA A 327 4.45 -15.58 8.41
C ALA A 327 5.61 -15.67 7.43
N GLN A 328 6.71 -16.26 7.85
CA GLN A 328 7.72 -16.72 6.93
C GLN A 328 7.10 -17.71 5.93
N PRO A 329 7.36 -17.64 4.63
CA PRO A 329 6.79 -18.53 3.62
C PRO A 329 6.94 -20.03 3.89
N GLY A 330 8.00 -20.43 4.61
CA GLY A 330 8.19 -21.81 5.08
C GLY A 330 7.30 -22.22 6.24
N GLY A 331 6.52 -21.30 6.83
CA GLY A 331 5.59 -21.54 7.92
C GLY A 331 6.25 -21.90 9.27
N ARG A 332 7.57 -21.75 9.41
CA ARG A 332 8.30 -22.09 10.64
C ARG A 332 8.34 -20.97 11.65
N GLN A 333 8.24 -19.74 11.18
CA GLN A 333 8.37 -18.55 11.98
C GLN A 333 7.24 -17.58 11.66
N VAL A 334 6.85 -16.82 12.68
CA VAL A 334 5.99 -15.66 12.58
C VAL A 334 6.74 -14.49 13.21
N TRP A 335 6.81 -13.36 12.48
CA TRP A 335 7.48 -12.16 12.92
C TRP A 335 6.45 -11.12 13.31
N VAL A 336 6.70 -10.41 14.41
CA VAL A 336 5.75 -9.47 15.02
C VAL A 336 6.43 -8.13 15.28
N ASN A 337 5.81 -7.04 14.87
CA ASN A 337 6.19 -5.69 15.28
C ASN A 337 5.09 -5.07 16.16
N PHE A 338 5.37 -3.90 16.75
CA PHE A 338 4.57 -3.33 17.82
C PHE A 338 4.17 -1.89 17.55
N ALA A 339 3.09 -1.46 18.21
CA ALA A 339 2.64 -0.07 18.21
C ALA A 339 3.58 0.82 19.06
N HIS A 340 3.54 2.13 18.78
CA HIS A 340 4.18 3.12 19.64
C HIS A 340 3.65 3.03 21.09
N PRO A 341 4.47 3.17 22.13
CA PRO A 341 5.88 3.57 22.10
C PRO A 341 6.89 2.42 21.90
N LEU A 342 6.46 1.18 21.86
CA LEU A 342 7.30 -0.02 21.80
C LEU A 342 7.64 -0.45 20.36
N ASN A 343 7.51 0.45 19.41
CA ASN A 343 7.63 0.20 17.97
C ASN A 343 9.07 0.21 17.43
N ASP A 344 10.06 0.04 18.28
CA ASP A 344 11.46 -0.15 17.93
C ASP A 344 11.87 -1.63 17.90
N THR A 345 10.96 -2.51 18.23
CA THR A 345 11.23 -3.93 18.52
C THR A 345 10.53 -4.84 17.51
N VAL A 346 11.18 -5.95 17.17
CA VAL A 346 10.63 -7.09 16.44
C VAL A 346 10.83 -8.35 17.28
N GLN A 347 9.82 -9.20 17.33
CA GLN A 347 9.89 -10.54 17.93
C GLN A 347 9.64 -11.61 16.87
N VAL A 348 10.31 -12.75 17.03
CA VAL A 348 10.16 -13.92 16.19
C VAL A 348 9.57 -15.05 17.03
N ILE A 349 8.47 -15.59 16.58
CA ILE A 349 7.76 -16.72 17.17
C ILE A 349 8.05 -17.97 16.34
N ASP A 350 8.42 -19.06 17.00
CA ASP A 350 8.46 -20.38 16.39
C ASP A 350 7.06 -21.00 16.39
N THR A 351 6.59 -21.40 15.21
CA THR A 351 5.20 -21.87 15.02
C THR A 351 4.94 -23.28 15.58
N GLN A 352 5.99 -24.03 15.86
CA GLN A 352 5.86 -25.39 16.42
C GLN A 352 5.81 -25.36 17.95
N SER A 353 6.73 -24.61 18.57
CA SER A 353 6.77 -24.48 20.03
C SER A 353 5.80 -23.43 20.57
N LEU A 354 5.30 -22.52 19.72
CA LEU A 354 4.47 -21.36 20.07
C LEU A 354 5.20 -20.44 21.09
N GLN A 355 6.51 -20.29 20.95
CA GLN A 355 7.34 -19.47 21.83
C GLN A 355 8.04 -18.36 21.06
N VAL A 356 8.27 -17.22 21.71
CA VAL A 356 9.18 -16.19 21.22
C VAL A 356 10.61 -16.74 21.29
N ILE A 357 11.26 -16.91 20.14
CA ILE A 357 12.61 -17.46 20.05
C ILE A 357 13.68 -16.39 19.84
N HIS A 358 13.31 -15.21 19.39
CA HIS A 358 14.23 -14.10 19.18
C HIS A 358 13.54 -12.75 19.36
N THR A 359 14.28 -11.78 19.92
CA THR A 359 13.83 -10.39 20.06
C THR A 359 15.00 -9.47 19.71
N PHE A 360 14.76 -8.48 18.86
CA PHE A 360 15.79 -7.51 18.47
C PHE A 360 15.19 -6.15 18.13
N LYS A 361 16.06 -5.14 18.00
CA LYS A 361 15.68 -3.74 17.73
C LYS A 361 16.29 -3.26 16.42
N PRO A 362 15.54 -3.30 15.31
CA PRO A 362 16.03 -2.74 14.04
C PRO A 362 16.33 -1.25 14.10
N GLY A 363 15.50 -0.49 14.82
CA GLY A 363 15.59 0.95 14.94
C GLY A 363 14.24 1.58 15.27
N LYS A 364 14.10 2.88 15.03
CA LYS A 364 12.91 3.65 15.45
C LYS A 364 11.76 3.50 14.46
N ALA A 365 10.59 3.16 15.00
CA ALA A 365 9.33 3.08 14.26
C ALA A 365 9.35 2.05 13.12
N VAL A 366 9.53 0.79 13.49
CA VAL A 366 9.30 -0.35 12.58
C VAL A 366 7.85 -0.36 12.14
N LEU A 367 7.58 -0.27 10.83
CA LEU A 367 6.22 -0.21 10.30
C LEU A 367 5.78 -1.46 9.56
N HIS A 368 6.58 -1.94 8.63
CA HIS A 368 6.20 -3.05 7.75
C HIS A 368 7.35 -4.03 7.60
N MET A 369 7.00 -5.29 7.39
CA MET A 369 7.91 -6.39 7.11
C MET A 369 7.44 -7.13 5.86
N GLU A 370 8.37 -7.57 5.03
CA GLU A 370 8.05 -8.36 3.84
C GLU A 370 9.11 -9.43 3.63
N PHE A 371 8.68 -10.68 3.52
CA PHE A 371 9.58 -11.81 3.27
C PHE A 371 9.89 -11.98 1.79
N SER A 372 11.14 -12.36 1.47
CA SER A 372 11.42 -12.92 0.15
C SER A 372 10.57 -14.17 -0.12
N PRO A 373 10.30 -14.52 -1.39
CA PRO A 373 9.38 -15.62 -1.73
C PRO A 373 9.70 -16.96 -1.09
N ARG A 374 10.98 -17.23 -0.78
CA ARG A 374 11.43 -18.44 -0.08
C ARG A 374 11.60 -18.26 1.43
N GLY A 375 11.40 -17.04 1.93
CA GLY A 375 11.52 -16.74 3.35
C GLY A 375 12.95 -16.76 3.89
N GLU A 376 13.98 -16.68 3.04
CA GLU A 376 15.38 -16.66 3.44
C GLU A 376 15.79 -15.33 4.07
N VAL A 377 15.13 -14.24 3.62
CA VAL A 377 15.35 -12.90 4.15
C VAL A 377 14.03 -12.20 4.37
N VAL A 378 14.03 -11.23 5.28
CA VAL A 378 12.92 -10.31 5.53
C VAL A 378 13.43 -8.87 5.38
N TRP A 379 12.62 -8.04 4.72
CA TRP A 379 12.86 -6.61 4.59
C TRP A 379 12.00 -5.89 5.63
N ILE A 380 12.59 -4.94 6.34
CA ILE A 380 11.95 -4.24 7.45
C ILE A 380 12.06 -2.74 7.22
N SER A 381 10.92 -2.03 7.19
CA SER A 381 10.92 -0.57 7.15
C SER A 381 11.16 0.01 8.54
N VAL A 382 12.21 0.81 8.68
CA VAL A 382 12.57 1.53 9.91
C VAL A 382 12.35 3.03 9.66
N ARG A 383 11.10 3.44 9.83
CA ARG A 383 10.59 4.73 9.34
C ARG A 383 11.40 5.92 9.84
N ASP A 384 11.62 6.01 11.16
CA ASP A 384 12.19 7.23 11.74
C ASP A 384 13.71 7.30 11.64
N ASP A 385 14.34 6.21 11.20
CA ASP A 385 15.76 6.18 10.87
C ASP A 385 16.03 6.32 9.35
N ASP A 386 14.97 6.49 8.53
CA ASP A 386 15.04 6.70 7.07
C ASP A 386 15.74 5.56 6.32
N VAL A 387 15.52 4.31 6.75
CA VAL A 387 16.14 3.13 6.13
C VAL A 387 15.17 1.95 6.01
N VAL A 388 15.44 1.10 5.03
CA VAL A 388 14.95 -0.28 4.96
C VAL A 388 16.11 -1.21 5.25
N GLN A 389 15.92 -2.14 6.16
CA GLN A 389 16.93 -3.12 6.55
C GLN A 389 16.53 -4.52 6.10
N VAL A 390 17.50 -5.32 5.69
CA VAL A 390 17.32 -6.70 5.25
C VAL A 390 18.01 -7.64 6.23
N TYR A 391 17.26 -8.60 6.76
CA TYR A 391 17.75 -9.59 7.74
C TYR A 391 17.68 -11.00 7.20
N ASP A 392 18.68 -11.82 7.57
CA ASP A 392 18.66 -13.28 7.44
C ASP A 392 17.67 -13.87 8.46
N THR A 393 16.75 -14.71 8.01
CA THR A 393 15.69 -15.25 8.86
C THR A 393 16.11 -16.42 9.73
N THR A 394 17.30 -16.97 9.49
CA THR A 394 17.87 -18.07 10.26
C THR A 394 18.84 -17.58 11.33
N ARG A 395 19.70 -16.61 10.96
CA ARG A 395 20.74 -16.07 11.85
C ARG A 395 20.30 -14.80 12.56
N PHE A 396 19.20 -14.17 12.10
CA PHE A 396 18.68 -12.89 12.59
C PHE A 396 19.69 -11.75 12.48
N THR A 397 20.61 -11.84 11.53
CA THR A 397 21.65 -10.83 11.28
C THR A 397 21.27 -9.93 10.12
N ARG A 398 21.60 -8.63 10.23
CA ARG A 398 21.40 -7.67 9.15
C ARG A 398 22.37 -7.94 8.00
N LEU A 399 21.84 -8.08 6.80
CA LEU A 399 22.58 -8.36 5.57
C LEU A 399 22.78 -7.13 4.70
N ALA A 400 21.83 -6.18 4.74
CA ALA A 400 21.85 -4.96 3.94
C ALA A 400 21.04 -3.87 4.60
N GLU A 401 21.28 -2.62 4.18
CA GLU A 401 20.51 -1.44 4.54
C GLU A 401 20.42 -0.51 3.32
N LEU A 402 19.21 -0.02 3.01
CA LEU A 402 18.93 0.87 1.91
C LEU A 402 18.35 2.18 2.46
N PRO A 403 18.86 3.34 2.03
CA PRO A 403 18.25 4.63 2.36
C PRO A 403 16.85 4.74 1.76
N ALA A 404 15.86 5.19 2.57
CA ALA A 404 14.49 5.41 2.13
C ALA A 404 13.84 6.51 2.97
N GLU A 405 13.13 7.46 2.34
CA GLU A 405 12.56 8.64 3.01
C GLU A 405 11.27 8.31 3.76
N LYS A 406 11.36 8.09 5.08
CA LYS A 406 10.26 7.64 5.94
C LYS A 406 9.55 6.40 5.38
N PRO A 407 10.26 5.28 5.18
CA PRO A 407 9.69 4.10 4.56
C PRO A 407 8.49 3.56 5.35
N SER A 408 7.50 3.03 4.62
CA SER A 408 6.33 2.38 5.21
C SER A 408 6.10 1.01 4.58
N GLY A 409 5.17 0.87 3.64
CA GLY A 409 4.88 -0.39 2.98
C GLY A 409 6.05 -0.89 2.13
N ILE A 410 6.29 -2.18 2.19
CA ILE A 410 7.21 -2.92 1.33
C ILE A 410 6.38 -4.01 0.66
N PHE A 411 6.38 -4.06 -0.66
CA PHE A 411 5.58 -5.03 -1.41
C PHE A 411 6.43 -5.65 -2.51
N PHE A 412 6.45 -6.99 -2.57
CA PHE A 412 7.20 -7.71 -3.59
C PHE A 412 6.29 -8.25 -4.68
N THR A 413 6.79 -8.33 -5.90
CA THR A 413 6.07 -8.85 -7.06
C THR A 413 5.59 -10.28 -6.90
N ALA A 414 6.15 -11.05 -5.97
CA ALA A 414 5.66 -12.36 -5.58
C ALA A 414 4.18 -12.35 -5.09
N ARG A 415 3.67 -11.17 -4.69
CA ARG A 415 2.25 -10.96 -4.32
C ARG A 415 1.31 -10.97 -5.52
N ALA A 416 1.81 -10.78 -6.76
CA ALA A 416 1.00 -10.64 -7.96
C ALA A 416 -0.02 -11.77 -8.21
N HIS A 417 0.21 -12.95 -7.65
CA HIS A 417 -0.64 -14.13 -7.85
C HIS A 417 -1.35 -14.59 -6.57
N ARG A 418 -1.23 -13.84 -5.48
CA ARG A 418 -1.92 -14.17 -4.23
C ARG A 418 -3.31 -13.54 -4.22
N THR A 419 -4.29 -14.27 -3.74
CA THR A 419 -5.65 -13.77 -3.52
C THR A 419 -5.68 -12.91 -2.25
N GLY A 420 -6.37 -11.77 -2.31
CA GLY A 420 -6.62 -10.93 -1.16
C GLY A 420 -5.43 -10.07 -0.69
N LEU A 421 -4.52 -9.84 -1.59
CA LEU A 421 -3.36 -8.98 -1.32
C LEU A 421 -3.30 -7.82 -2.30
#